data_994c17b5506e4928fbc1aabebbca2795
#
_entry.id   994c17b5506e4928fbc1aabebbca2795
#
_cell.length_a   1.000
_cell.length_b   1.000
_cell.length_c   1.000
_cell.angle_alpha   90.00
_cell.angle_beta   90.00
_cell.angle_gamma   90.00
#
_symmetry.space_group_name_H-M   'P 1'
#
loop_
_entity.id
_entity.type
_entity.pdbx_description
1 polymer ?
#
loop_
_entity_poly.entity_id
_entity_poly.type
_entity_poly.pdbx_seq_one_letter_code
_entity_poly.pdbx_strand_id
1 'polypeptide(L)'
;MTSNKNLEKSEVREYFNGTGFDRWRKIYSKSEEINTVQKNIRKGHQKTVDDVVSYVKNYPELTSKTFCDAGCGVGSLAIPLLRLGIKDLQVSDISSEMIKETKKRINELGLSQRKIKFLTSDLEQLKGLFDV
;
A
#
# COMPACT_ATOMS: atom_id res chain seq x y z
N MET A 1 -11.52 -4.23 -30.15
CA MET A 1 -10.50 -5.18 -29.68
C MET A 1 -9.98 -4.72 -28.32
N THR A 2 -10.23 -5.52 -27.31
CA THR A 2 -9.50 -5.36 -26.03
C THR A 2 -8.06 -5.74 -26.30
N SER A 3 -7.14 -4.84 -26.08
CA SER A 3 -5.72 -5.16 -26.20
C SER A 3 -5.36 -6.24 -25.15
N ASN A 4 -4.41 -7.13 -25.44
CA ASN A 4 -3.90 -8.11 -24.49
C ASN A 4 -3.55 -7.46 -23.15
N LYS A 5 -3.07 -6.22 -23.18
CA LYS A 5 -2.72 -5.42 -22.02
C LYS A 5 -3.91 -5.15 -21.07
N ASN A 6 -5.11 -4.92 -21.61
CA ASN A 6 -6.31 -4.73 -20.79
C ASN A 6 -6.81 -6.04 -20.17
N LEU A 7 -6.65 -7.16 -20.90
CA LEU A 7 -6.96 -8.49 -20.38
C LEU A 7 -6.03 -8.86 -19.22
N GLU A 8 -4.73 -8.65 -19.36
CA GLU A 8 -3.72 -8.88 -18.31
C GLU A 8 -4.01 -8.05 -17.06
N LYS A 9 -4.38 -6.77 -17.22
CA LYS A 9 -4.76 -5.91 -16.10
C LYS A 9 -6.01 -6.40 -15.38
N SER A 10 -7.00 -6.88 -16.13
CA SER A 10 -8.21 -7.46 -15.57
C SER A 10 -7.92 -8.72 -14.76
N GLU A 11 -7.07 -9.61 -15.27
CA GLU A 11 -6.65 -10.83 -14.58
C GLU A 11 -5.87 -10.51 -13.29
N VAL A 12 -4.96 -9.56 -13.34
CA VAL A 12 -4.21 -9.08 -12.16
C VAL A 12 -5.16 -8.51 -11.11
N ARG A 13 -6.12 -7.70 -11.53
CA ARG A 13 -7.13 -7.12 -10.65
C ARG A 13 -7.98 -8.20 -9.98
N GLU A 14 -8.47 -9.17 -10.74
CA GLU A 14 -9.26 -10.29 -10.20
C GLU A 14 -8.46 -11.12 -9.20
N TYR A 15 -7.20 -11.39 -9.49
CA TYR A 15 -6.32 -12.11 -8.59
C TYR A 15 -6.18 -11.38 -7.25
N PHE A 16 -5.87 -10.08 -7.25
CA PHE A 16 -5.68 -9.31 -6.03
C PHE A 16 -6.99 -8.97 -5.30
N ASN A 17 -8.13 -9.04 -5.96
CA ASN A 17 -9.44 -8.95 -5.31
C ASN A 17 -9.92 -10.26 -4.69
N GLY A 18 -9.36 -11.39 -5.08
CA GLY A 18 -9.75 -12.73 -4.63
C GLY A 18 -8.62 -13.45 -3.91
N THR A 19 -8.12 -14.53 -4.52
CA THR A 19 -7.11 -15.43 -3.93
C THR A 19 -5.84 -14.67 -3.52
N GLY A 20 -5.39 -13.74 -4.33
CA GLY A 20 -4.22 -12.93 -4.04
C GLY A 20 -4.42 -12.03 -2.84
N PHE A 21 -5.61 -11.43 -2.68
CA PHE A 21 -5.95 -10.63 -1.52
C PHE A 21 -5.79 -11.43 -0.23
N ASP A 22 -6.40 -12.60 -0.13
CA ASP A 22 -6.33 -13.43 1.07
C ASP A 22 -4.89 -13.87 1.36
N ARG A 23 -4.15 -14.25 0.33
CA ARG A 23 -2.75 -14.69 0.44
C ARG A 23 -1.84 -13.56 0.96
N TRP A 24 -1.90 -12.38 0.33
CA TRP A 24 -1.04 -11.27 0.69
C TRP A 24 -1.42 -10.65 2.02
N ARG A 25 -2.70 -10.57 2.33
CA ARG A 25 -3.16 -10.16 3.66
C ARG A 25 -2.59 -11.04 4.76
N LYS A 26 -2.55 -12.36 4.54
CA LYS A 26 -1.98 -13.32 5.48
C LYS A 26 -0.45 -13.14 5.62
N ILE A 27 0.26 -12.95 4.51
CA ILE A 27 1.71 -12.71 4.52
C ILE A 27 2.06 -11.46 5.32
N TYR A 28 1.30 -10.38 5.18
CA TYR A 28 1.56 -9.11 5.86
C TYR A 28 0.84 -8.96 7.19
N SER A 29 0.15 -9.98 7.63
CA SER A 29 -0.41 -10.06 9.00
C SER A 29 0.63 -10.59 9.98
N LYS A 30 0.29 -10.60 11.26
CA LYS A 30 1.10 -11.24 12.30
C LYS A 30 0.86 -12.75 12.40
N SER A 31 0.17 -13.35 11.45
CA SER A 31 -0.11 -14.78 11.45
C SER A 31 1.18 -15.60 11.39
N GLU A 32 1.28 -16.62 12.22
CA GLU A 32 2.37 -17.59 12.20
C GLU A 32 2.09 -18.77 11.24
N GLU A 33 0.88 -18.86 10.71
CA GLU A 33 0.46 -19.90 9.76
C GLU A 33 0.93 -19.62 8.33
N ILE A 34 2.22 -19.41 8.16
CA ILE A 34 2.85 -19.17 6.86
C ILE A 34 4.08 -20.06 6.69
N ASN A 35 4.35 -20.41 5.45
CA ASN A 35 5.52 -21.22 5.11
C ASN A 35 6.82 -20.38 5.13
N THR A 36 7.96 -21.05 4.98
CA THR A 36 9.29 -20.41 5.00
C THR A 36 9.46 -19.36 3.91
N VAL A 37 8.95 -19.62 2.69
CA VAL A 37 9.02 -18.66 1.58
C VAL A 37 8.23 -17.40 1.91
N GLN A 38 7.02 -17.55 2.43
CA GLN A 38 6.18 -16.43 2.85
C GLN A 38 6.79 -15.63 4.00
N LYS A 39 7.46 -16.30 4.94
CA LYS A 39 8.24 -15.64 6.01
C LYS A 39 9.38 -14.80 5.45
N ASN A 40 10.10 -15.30 4.46
CA ASN A 40 11.19 -14.57 3.81
C ASN A 40 10.66 -13.34 3.04
N ILE A 41 9.53 -13.47 2.35
CA ILE A 41 8.85 -12.37 1.68
C ILE A 41 8.46 -11.30 2.72
N ARG A 42 7.87 -11.69 3.83
CA ARG A 42 7.51 -10.79 4.94
C ARG A 42 8.71 -10.03 5.46
N LYS A 43 9.83 -10.72 5.72
CA LYS A 43 11.07 -10.09 6.21
C LYS A 43 11.63 -9.08 5.21
N GLY A 44 11.72 -9.44 3.93
CA GLY A 44 12.23 -8.55 2.89
C GLY A 44 11.36 -7.32 2.71
N HIS A 45 10.06 -7.47 2.73
CA HIS A 45 9.11 -6.37 2.68
C HIS A 45 9.23 -5.46 3.91
N GLN A 46 9.30 -6.03 5.11
CA GLN A 46 9.46 -5.26 6.34
C GLN A 46 10.76 -4.47 6.35
N LYS A 47 11.85 -5.06 5.87
CA LYS A 47 13.12 -4.35 5.72
C LYS A 47 12.98 -3.12 4.81
N THR A 48 12.31 -3.27 3.68
CA THR A 48 12.07 -2.15 2.75
C THR A 48 11.24 -1.04 3.41
N VAL A 49 10.20 -1.41 4.14
CA VAL A 49 9.38 -0.44 4.90
C VAL A 49 10.24 0.28 5.94
N ASP A 50 11.05 -0.47 6.70
CA ASP A 50 11.93 0.10 7.73
C ASP A 50 12.96 1.07 7.15
N ASP A 51 13.52 0.75 5.99
CA ASP A 51 14.49 1.61 5.29
C ASP A 51 13.83 2.95 4.87
N VAL A 52 12.62 2.91 4.32
CA VAL A 52 11.86 4.11 3.94
C VAL A 52 11.49 4.94 5.18
N VAL A 53 11.00 4.30 6.22
CA VAL A 53 10.65 4.95 7.49
C VAL A 53 11.86 5.64 8.10
N SER A 54 13.02 4.98 8.12
CA SER A 54 14.27 5.55 8.61
C SER A 54 14.70 6.76 7.79
N TYR A 55 14.57 6.69 6.48
CA TYR A 55 14.86 7.81 5.59
C TYR A 55 13.99 9.03 5.93
N VAL A 56 12.69 8.85 6.05
CA VAL A 56 11.76 9.94 6.39
C VAL A 56 12.07 10.52 7.77
N LYS A 57 12.40 9.68 8.75
CA LYS A 57 12.82 10.13 10.09
C LYS A 57 14.04 11.02 10.05
N ASN A 58 15.01 10.73 9.18
CA ASN A 58 16.25 11.50 9.05
C ASN A 58 16.03 12.84 8.31
N TYR A 59 14.89 12.99 7.62
CA TYR A 59 14.52 14.20 6.90
C TYR A 59 13.12 14.65 7.30
N PRO A 60 12.95 15.21 8.51
CA PRO A 60 11.62 15.56 9.07
C PRO A 60 10.81 16.55 8.22
N GLU A 61 11.48 17.35 7.39
CA GLU A 61 10.86 18.27 6.45
C GLU A 61 9.98 17.55 5.42
N LEU A 62 10.24 16.27 5.16
CA LEU A 62 9.43 15.45 4.24
C LEU A 62 7.99 15.28 4.73
N THR A 63 7.73 15.42 6.04
CA THR A 63 6.37 15.25 6.58
C THR A 63 5.37 16.28 6.05
N SER A 64 5.85 17.41 5.56
CA SER A 64 5.02 18.46 4.92
C SER A 64 4.86 18.29 3.41
N LYS A 65 5.52 17.29 2.83
CA LYS A 65 5.48 17.00 1.40
C LYS A 65 4.30 16.13 1.01
N THR A 66 3.99 16.09 -0.28
CA THR A 66 2.95 15.21 -0.83
C THR A 66 3.53 13.85 -1.17
N PHE A 67 2.89 12.79 -0.68
CA PHE A 67 3.31 11.40 -0.86
C PHE A 67 2.29 10.63 -1.69
N CYS A 68 2.79 9.72 -2.52
CA CYS A 68 1.98 8.73 -3.20
C CYS A 68 2.52 7.33 -2.94
N ASP A 69 1.72 6.49 -2.31
CA ASP A 69 1.99 5.06 -2.16
C ASP A 69 1.23 4.31 -3.26
N ALA A 70 1.90 4.08 -4.37
CA ALA A 70 1.34 3.40 -5.53
C ALA A 70 1.54 1.89 -5.41
N GLY A 71 0.44 1.14 -5.43
CA GLY A 71 0.46 -0.29 -5.09
C GLY A 71 0.54 -0.49 -3.58
N CYS A 72 -0.32 0.18 -2.83
CA CYS A 72 -0.25 0.23 -1.38
C CYS A 72 -0.54 -1.11 -0.68
N GLY A 73 -1.15 -2.07 -1.37
CA GLY A 73 -1.57 -3.33 -0.79
C GLY A 73 -2.46 -3.11 0.43
N VAL A 74 -2.09 -3.71 1.54
CA VAL A 74 -2.84 -3.59 2.80
C VAL A 74 -2.37 -2.44 3.69
N GLY A 75 -1.58 -1.52 3.14
CA GLY A 75 -1.13 -0.32 3.86
C GLY A 75 0.14 -0.50 4.70
N SER A 76 0.97 -1.49 4.38
CA SER A 76 2.18 -1.81 5.14
C SER A 76 3.21 -0.66 5.18
N LEU A 77 3.25 0.19 4.16
CA LEU A 77 4.08 1.39 4.14
C LEU A 77 3.28 2.64 4.54
N ALA A 78 2.05 2.78 4.04
CA ALA A 78 1.20 3.94 4.29
C ALA A 78 0.98 4.17 5.79
N ILE A 79 0.70 3.13 6.55
CA ILE A 79 0.43 3.24 7.99
C ILE A 79 1.64 3.76 8.78
N PRO A 80 2.85 3.20 8.64
CA PRO A 80 4.04 3.76 9.28
C PRO A 80 4.32 5.21 8.87
N LEU A 81 4.11 5.58 7.61
CA LEU A 81 4.28 6.96 7.15
C LEU A 81 3.31 7.92 7.85
N LEU A 82 2.05 7.54 7.98
CA LEU A 82 1.05 8.33 8.71
C LEU A 82 1.41 8.50 10.17
N ARG A 83 1.97 7.47 10.80
CA ARG A 83 2.48 7.53 12.20
C ARG A 83 3.65 8.49 12.35
N LEU A 84 4.44 8.70 11.31
CA LEU A 84 5.52 9.69 11.30
C LEU A 84 5.01 11.12 11.15
N GLY A 85 3.73 11.31 10.87
CA GLY A 85 3.12 12.62 10.73
C GLY A 85 3.04 13.15 9.30
N ILE A 86 3.15 12.27 8.28
CA ILE A 86 2.88 12.65 6.89
C ILE A 86 1.47 13.23 6.81
N LYS A 87 1.35 14.44 6.24
CA LYS A 87 0.11 15.21 6.26
C LYS A 87 -0.73 15.07 5.00
N ASP A 88 -0.11 14.75 3.87
CA ASP A 88 -0.76 14.65 2.58
C ASP A 88 -0.31 13.37 1.88
N LEU A 89 -1.19 12.38 1.84
CA LEU A 89 -0.91 11.05 1.31
C LEU A 89 -2.01 10.60 0.36
N GLN A 90 -1.61 10.16 -0.84
CA GLN A 90 -2.46 9.37 -1.71
C GLN A 90 -2.03 7.92 -1.66
N VAL A 91 -2.98 7.02 -1.43
CA VAL A 91 -2.78 5.58 -1.53
C VAL A 91 -3.57 5.04 -2.69
N SER A 92 -2.95 4.22 -3.51
CA SER A 92 -3.60 3.61 -4.67
C SER A 92 -3.21 2.16 -4.83
N ASP A 93 -4.12 1.38 -5.38
CA ASP A 93 -3.91 -0.01 -5.75
C ASP A 93 -4.86 -0.39 -6.87
N ILE A 94 -4.49 -1.38 -7.67
CA ILE A 94 -5.37 -1.94 -8.70
C ILE A 94 -6.55 -2.69 -8.07
N SER A 95 -6.39 -3.19 -6.86
CA SER A 95 -7.38 -3.97 -6.12
C SER A 95 -8.21 -3.08 -5.20
N SER A 96 -9.52 -3.04 -5.45
CA SER A 96 -10.47 -2.37 -4.56
C SER A 96 -10.51 -3.00 -3.16
N GLU A 97 -10.28 -4.31 -3.06
CA GLU A 97 -10.22 -5.01 -1.77
C GLU A 97 -9.00 -4.59 -0.95
N MET A 98 -7.84 -4.39 -1.59
CA MET A 98 -6.65 -3.85 -0.94
C MET A 98 -6.91 -2.43 -0.40
N ILE A 99 -7.55 -1.58 -1.18
CA ILE A 99 -7.91 -0.21 -0.77
C ILE A 99 -8.87 -0.24 0.43
N LYS A 100 -9.89 -1.09 0.41
CA LYS A 100 -10.82 -1.25 1.54
C LYS A 100 -10.10 -1.69 2.81
N GLU A 101 -9.20 -2.64 2.71
CA GLU A 101 -8.42 -3.14 3.85
C GLU A 101 -7.50 -2.07 4.41
N THR A 102 -6.80 -1.33 3.55
CA THR A 102 -5.95 -0.21 3.96
C THR A 102 -6.75 0.86 4.68
N LYS A 103 -7.89 1.26 4.13
CA LYS A 103 -8.79 2.24 4.75
C LYS A 103 -9.31 1.77 6.11
N LYS A 104 -9.72 0.51 6.21
CA LYS A 104 -10.16 -0.11 7.46
C LYS A 104 -9.08 -0.03 8.53
N ARG A 105 -7.85 -0.45 8.20
CA ARG A 105 -6.72 -0.42 9.13
C ARG A 105 -6.38 0.99 9.60
N ILE A 106 -6.36 1.95 8.69
CA ILE A 106 -6.12 3.36 9.01
C ILE A 106 -7.18 3.88 9.98
N ASN A 107 -8.46 3.57 9.75
CA ASN A 107 -9.55 3.97 10.63
C ASN A 107 -9.44 3.32 12.02
N GLU A 108 -9.16 2.01 12.07
CA GLU A 108 -9.02 1.27 13.34
C GLU A 108 -7.85 1.80 14.19
N LEU A 109 -6.82 2.34 13.56
CA LEU A 109 -5.64 2.90 14.24
C LEU A 109 -5.80 4.40 14.58
N GLY A 110 -6.94 5.01 14.27
CA GLY A 110 -7.20 6.42 14.55
C GLY A 110 -6.37 7.39 13.70
N LEU A 111 -5.92 6.98 12.53
CA LEU A 111 -5.07 7.78 11.64
C LEU A 111 -5.85 8.49 10.53
N SER A 112 -7.18 8.36 10.51
CA SER A 112 -8.05 8.91 9.45
C SER A 112 -8.19 10.44 9.48
N GLN A 113 -7.67 11.11 10.49
CA GLN A 113 -7.70 12.59 10.61
C GLN A 113 -6.71 13.29 9.68
N ARG A 114 -5.85 12.53 9.01
CA ARG A 114 -4.89 13.05 8.03
C ARG A 114 -5.58 13.26 6.68
N LYS A 115 -5.00 14.13 5.83
CA LYS A 115 -5.45 14.27 4.45
C LYS A 115 -5.00 13.04 3.64
N ILE A 116 -5.90 12.10 3.47
CA ILE A 116 -5.63 10.85 2.76
C ILE A 116 -6.62 10.70 1.61
N LYS A 117 -6.08 10.49 0.41
CA LYS A 117 -6.86 10.15 -0.77
C LYS A 117 -6.68 8.68 -1.08
N PHE A 118 -7.80 7.96 -1.17
CA PHE A 118 -7.84 6.55 -1.53
C PHE A 118 -8.29 6.40 -2.99
N LEU A 119 -7.56 5.63 -3.78
CA LEU A 119 -7.83 5.48 -5.20
C LEU A 119 -7.62 4.04 -5.65
N THR A 120 -8.66 3.45 -6.26
CA THR A 120 -8.53 2.20 -7.00
C THR A 120 -8.14 2.53 -8.43
N SER A 121 -6.91 2.24 -8.80
CA SER A 121 -6.35 2.59 -10.10
C SER A 121 -5.14 1.74 -10.43
N ASP A 122 -4.92 1.46 -11.72
CA ASP A 122 -3.62 0.96 -12.15
C ASP A 122 -2.58 2.09 -12.23
N LEU A 123 -1.30 1.72 -12.30
CA LEU A 123 -0.20 2.69 -12.31
C LEU A 123 -0.21 3.60 -13.55
N GLU A 124 -0.69 3.12 -14.67
CA GLU A 124 -0.73 3.91 -15.92
C GLU A 124 -1.81 5.00 -15.89
N GLN A 125 -2.83 4.83 -15.04
CA GLN A 125 -3.94 5.76 -14.90
C GLN A 125 -3.74 6.78 -13.77
N LEU A 126 -2.70 6.62 -12.96
CA LEU A 126 -2.41 7.57 -11.89
C LEU A 126 -2.07 8.93 -12.47
N LYS A 127 -2.70 9.96 -11.90
CA LYS A 127 -2.51 11.36 -12.26
C LYS A 127 -2.11 12.16 -11.03
N GLY A 128 -1.39 13.24 -11.27
CA GLY A 128 -0.96 14.16 -10.23
C GLY A 128 0.55 14.28 -10.15
N LEU A 129 0.98 15.22 -9.34
CA LEU A 129 2.37 15.47 -9.02
C LEU A 129 2.56 15.25 -7.53
N PHE A 130 3.58 14.47 -7.18
CA PHE A 130 3.92 14.15 -5.80
C PHE A 130 5.39 14.46 -5.57
N ASP A 131 5.73 14.85 -4.36
CA ASP A 131 7.13 15.10 -3.98
C ASP A 131 7.87 13.77 -3.75
N VAL A 132 7.15 12.78 -3.24
CA VAL A 132 7.67 11.45 -2.87
C VAL A 132 6.73 10.35 -3.31
#